data_b7f2400cd68d6ebaa04d682fbf4c93a6
#
_entry.id   b7f2400cd68d6ebaa04d682fbf4c93a6
#
_cell.length_a   1.000
_cell.length_b   1.000
_cell.length_c   1.000
_cell.angle_alpha   90.00
_cell.angle_beta   90.00
_cell.angle_gamma   90.00
#
_symmetry.space_group_name_H-M   'P 1'
#
loop_
_entity.id
_entity.type
_entity.pdbx_description
1 polymer ?
#
loop_
_entity_poly.entity_id
_entity_poly.type
_entity_poly.pdbx_seq_one_letter_code
_entity_poly.pdbx_strand_id
1 'polypeptide(L)'
;YEKMGLIQPEVNRETGYRYYTVTDTRRFNLCRELRAAGFTLEECKDFLDEPSTAVTDAMLDRQIRQLERRQVLNRLSIRFLQNTREYYHTLEQDAGRVWVQNFPEMWRLVLSQEEEARNDPALQAEKAEWLECMPAVRWVSRLPSRVMEQFRVGRNEYDYGLLVEADAARQLGLRRTDHVELVCGGDYLTTVWKKDYRGSFGWDSLETLHAEILRR
;
A
#
# COMPACT_ATOMS: atom_id res chain seq x y z
N TYR A 1 9.15 24.32 -20.94
CA TYR A 1 10.36 24.84 -20.32
C TYR A 1 10.43 26.37 -20.42
N GLU A 2 10.32 26.98 -21.62
CA GLU A 2 10.29 28.43 -21.81
C GLU A 2 9.14 29.10 -21.02
N LYS A 3 7.91 28.56 -21.12
CA LYS A 3 6.74 29.06 -20.40
C LYS A 3 6.89 29.05 -18.87
N MET A 4 7.71 28.17 -18.35
CA MET A 4 8.02 28.04 -16.92
C MET A 4 9.26 28.87 -16.52
N GLY A 5 9.93 29.54 -17.49
CA GLY A 5 11.14 30.31 -17.24
C GLY A 5 12.39 29.48 -16.94
N LEU A 6 12.36 28.17 -17.21
CA LEU A 6 13.50 27.27 -17.03
C LEU A 6 14.64 27.53 -18.01
N ILE A 7 14.29 27.95 -19.22
CA ILE A 7 15.21 28.36 -20.28
C ILE A 7 14.69 29.65 -20.92
N GLN A 8 15.59 30.53 -21.36
CA GLN A 8 15.25 31.84 -21.90
C GLN A 8 16.00 32.08 -23.24
N PRO A 9 15.51 31.51 -24.35
CA PRO A 9 16.17 31.66 -25.62
C PRO A 9 16.15 33.11 -26.12
N GLU A 10 17.21 33.54 -26.76
CA GLU A 10 17.19 34.76 -27.53
C GLU A 10 16.42 34.55 -28.83
N VAL A 11 15.48 35.43 -29.13
CA VAL A 11 14.67 35.37 -30.35
C VAL A 11 15.18 36.40 -31.34
N ASN A 12 15.64 35.94 -32.51
CA ASN A 12 15.97 36.84 -33.61
C ASN A 12 14.67 37.54 -34.08
N ARG A 13 14.67 38.87 -34.01
CA ARG A 13 13.50 39.69 -34.30
C ARG A 13 13.09 39.71 -35.79
N GLU A 14 14.03 39.41 -36.70
CA GLU A 14 13.77 39.43 -38.13
C GLU A 14 13.27 38.07 -38.64
N THR A 15 13.84 36.98 -38.11
CA THR A 15 13.58 35.60 -38.61
C THR A 15 12.67 34.80 -37.70
N GLY A 16 12.46 35.23 -36.44
CA GLY A 16 11.73 34.48 -35.42
C GLY A 16 12.47 33.25 -34.85
N TYR A 17 13.70 33.00 -35.30
CA TYR A 17 14.50 31.88 -34.82
C TYR A 17 14.91 32.05 -33.34
N ARG A 18 14.89 30.94 -32.58
CA ARG A 18 15.31 30.88 -31.19
C ARG A 18 16.72 30.38 -31.07
N TYR A 19 17.54 31.11 -30.37
CA TYR A 19 18.93 30.75 -30.08
C TYR A 19 19.04 30.43 -28.58
N TYR A 20 19.58 29.27 -28.27
CA TYR A 20 19.81 28.79 -26.93
C TYR A 20 21.27 28.90 -26.55
N THR A 21 21.53 29.38 -25.36
CA THR A 21 22.89 29.45 -24.83
C THR A 21 23.36 28.10 -24.31
N VAL A 22 24.65 27.97 -24.02
CA VAL A 22 25.21 26.79 -23.33
C VAL A 22 24.57 26.62 -21.94
N THR A 23 24.27 27.74 -21.30
CA THR A 23 23.59 27.74 -19.99
C THR A 23 22.17 27.18 -20.10
N ASP A 24 21.40 27.61 -21.12
CA ASP A 24 20.04 27.06 -21.36
C ASP A 24 20.12 25.55 -21.63
N THR A 25 21.09 25.10 -22.40
CA THR A 25 21.30 23.68 -22.69
C THR A 25 21.60 22.89 -21.42
N ARG A 26 22.47 23.41 -20.53
CA ARG A 26 22.78 22.76 -19.24
C ARG A 26 21.54 22.70 -18.33
N ARG A 27 20.82 23.81 -18.18
CA ARG A 27 19.57 23.87 -17.37
C ARG A 27 18.53 22.89 -17.92
N PHE A 28 18.36 22.84 -19.24
CA PHE A 28 17.44 21.92 -19.89
C PHE A 28 17.80 20.44 -19.61
N ASN A 29 19.07 20.07 -19.76
CA ASN A 29 19.51 18.70 -19.52
C ASN A 29 19.36 18.31 -18.07
N LEU A 30 19.77 19.16 -17.11
CA LEU A 30 19.59 18.90 -15.69
C LEU A 30 18.09 18.77 -15.32
N CYS A 31 17.25 19.64 -15.89
CA CYS A 31 15.80 19.52 -15.68
C CYS A 31 15.26 18.18 -16.22
N ARG A 32 15.77 17.68 -17.36
CA ARG A 32 15.37 16.35 -17.86
C ARG A 32 15.81 15.22 -16.95
N GLU A 33 17.00 15.30 -16.38
CA GLU A 33 17.52 14.32 -15.41
C GLU A 33 16.68 14.33 -14.15
N LEU A 34 16.39 15.49 -13.58
CA LEU A 34 15.52 15.65 -12.41
C LEU A 34 14.09 15.12 -12.70
N ARG A 35 13.54 15.43 -13.87
CA ARG A 35 12.23 14.90 -14.30
C ARG A 35 12.23 13.38 -14.41
N ALA A 36 13.27 12.78 -14.92
CA ALA A 36 13.44 11.33 -14.99
C ALA A 36 13.52 10.69 -13.59
N ALA A 37 14.09 11.43 -12.63
CA ALA A 37 14.11 11.05 -11.21
C ALA A 37 12.79 11.32 -10.48
N GLY A 38 11.77 11.93 -11.14
CA GLY A 38 10.42 12.10 -10.61
C GLY A 38 10.07 13.48 -10.06
N PHE A 39 10.95 14.48 -10.19
CA PHE A 39 10.63 15.87 -9.85
C PHE A 39 9.55 16.44 -10.78
N THR A 40 8.70 17.31 -10.28
CA THR A 40 7.80 18.13 -11.11
C THR A 40 8.56 19.23 -11.85
N LEU A 41 7.96 19.88 -12.85
CA LEU A 41 8.60 21.01 -13.54
C LEU A 41 8.81 22.20 -12.60
N GLU A 42 7.90 22.42 -11.66
CA GLU A 42 8.01 23.47 -10.64
C GLU A 42 9.18 23.18 -9.71
N GLU A 43 9.27 21.95 -9.20
CA GLU A 43 10.40 21.53 -8.37
C GLU A 43 11.75 21.61 -9.13
N CYS A 44 11.76 21.29 -10.43
CA CYS A 44 12.97 21.49 -11.25
C CYS A 44 13.35 22.97 -11.34
N LYS A 45 12.37 23.86 -11.45
CA LYS A 45 12.60 25.31 -11.46
C LYS A 45 13.18 25.77 -10.13
N ASP A 46 12.55 25.40 -9.02
CA ASP A 46 13.00 25.74 -7.68
C ASP A 46 14.42 25.23 -7.43
N PHE A 47 14.73 24.00 -7.82
CA PHE A 47 16.06 23.40 -7.73
C PHE A 47 17.12 24.17 -8.54
N LEU A 48 16.78 24.63 -9.75
CA LEU A 48 17.69 25.34 -10.64
C LEU A 48 17.89 26.81 -10.26
N ASP A 49 16.93 27.42 -9.58
CA ASP A 49 16.95 28.82 -9.17
C ASP A 49 17.40 28.99 -7.71
N GLU A 50 17.45 27.89 -6.92
CA GLU A 50 17.82 27.92 -5.50
C GLU A 50 19.35 27.97 -5.32
N PRO A 51 19.87 29.03 -4.65
CA PRO A 51 21.31 29.17 -4.41
C PRO A 51 21.79 28.42 -3.16
N SER A 52 20.87 27.89 -2.31
CA SER A 52 21.20 27.28 -1.03
C SER A 52 21.40 25.79 -1.16
N THR A 53 22.59 25.31 -0.85
CA THR A 53 22.92 23.88 -0.80
C THR A 53 22.01 23.11 0.16
N ALA A 54 21.65 23.71 1.30
CA ALA A 54 20.79 23.07 2.30
C ALA A 54 19.37 22.80 1.78
N VAL A 55 18.79 23.73 1.00
CA VAL A 55 17.47 23.54 0.38
C VAL A 55 17.54 22.46 -0.70
N THR A 56 18.58 22.52 -1.53
CA THR A 56 18.83 21.53 -2.57
C THR A 56 18.99 20.12 -1.99
N ASP A 57 19.79 19.96 -0.92
CA ASP A 57 19.96 18.68 -0.22
C ASP A 57 18.63 18.16 0.34
N ALA A 58 17.82 19.02 0.96
CA ALA A 58 16.51 18.64 1.47
C ALA A 58 15.55 18.17 0.37
N MET A 59 15.58 18.79 -0.82
CA MET A 59 14.79 18.38 -1.98
C MET A 59 15.25 17.01 -2.50
N LEU A 60 16.56 16.79 -2.64
CA LEU A 60 17.14 15.52 -3.06
C LEU A 60 16.80 14.40 -2.07
N ASP A 61 17.01 14.62 -0.78
CA ASP A 61 16.70 13.66 0.28
C ASP A 61 15.23 13.25 0.30
N ARG A 62 14.32 14.22 0.10
CA ARG A 62 12.90 13.93 0.00
C ARG A 62 12.61 13.01 -1.19
N GLN A 63 13.18 13.30 -2.35
CA GLN A 63 12.98 12.51 -3.57
C GLN A 63 13.59 11.10 -3.45
N ILE A 64 14.77 10.98 -2.85
CA ILE A 64 15.40 9.68 -2.55
C ILE A 64 14.47 8.84 -1.68
N ARG A 65 13.98 9.38 -0.55
CA ARG A 65 13.04 8.66 0.33
C ARG A 65 11.75 8.22 -0.40
N GLN A 66 11.23 9.05 -1.31
CA GLN A 66 10.04 8.70 -2.10
C GLN A 66 10.33 7.53 -3.06
N LEU A 67 11.49 7.53 -3.71
CA LEU A 67 11.92 6.46 -4.61
C LEU A 67 12.16 5.15 -3.85
N GLU A 68 12.81 5.20 -2.68
CA GLU A 68 13.03 4.04 -1.82
C GLU A 68 11.69 3.44 -1.35
N ARG A 69 10.75 4.27 -0.89
CA ARG A 69 9.38 3.82 -0.54
C ARG A 69 8.67 3.18 -1.73
N ARG A 70 8.76 3.79 -2.91
CA ARG A 70 8.18 3.23 -4.15
C ARG A 70 8.82 1.90 -4.54
N GLN A 71 10.13 1.75 -4.36
CA GLN A 71 10.83 0.49 -4.61
C GLN A 71 10.33 -0.62 -3.69
N VAL A 72 10.13 -0.34 -2.39
CA VAL A 72 9.53 -1.28 -1.43
C VAL A 72 8.13 -1.68 -1.88
N LEU A 73 7.26 -0.71 -2.20
CA LEU A 73 5.90 -0.97 -2.66
C LEU A 73 5.87 -1.81 -3.95
N ASN A 74 6.72 -1.51 -4.92
CA ASN A 74 6.81 -2.28 -6.17
C ASN A 74 7.20 -3.73 -5.89
N ARG A 75 8.20 -3.98 -5.04
CA ARG A 75 8.60 -5.34 -4.64
C ARG A 75 7.46 -6.10 -3.96
N LEU A 76 6.75 -5.45 -3.05
CA LEU A 76 5.61 -6.04 -2.35
C LEU A 76 4.43 -6.30 -3.30
N SER A 77 4.21 -5.42 -4.28
CA SER A 77 3.20 -5.61 -5.33
C SER A 77 3.52 -6.81 -6.22
N ILE A 78 4.76 -6.98 -6.61
CA ILE A 78 5.19 -8.15 -7.38
C ILE A 78 4.94 -9.43 -6.57
N ARG A 79 5.33 -9.47 -5.29
CA ARG A 79 5.07 -10.61 -4.41
C ARG A 79 3.58 -10.89 -4.27
N PHE A 80 2.76 -9.84 -4.10
CA PHE A 80 1.30 -9.99 -4.06
C PHE A 80 0.76 -10.65 -5.33
N LEU A 81 1.19 -10.22 -6.51
CA LEU A 81 0.74 -10.80 -7.78
C LEU A 81 1.19 -12.26 -7.94
N GLN A 82 2.41 -12.59 -7.53
CA GLN A 82 2.92 -13.97 -7.52
C GLN A 82 2.08 -14.85 -6.60
N ASN A 83 1.86 -14.44 -5.36
CA ASN A 83 1.02 -15.16 -4.39
C ASN A 83 -0.43 -15.30 -4.86
N THR A 84 -0.97 -14.26 -5.50
CA THR A 84 -2.33 -14.29 -6.06
C THR A 84 -2.43 -15.32 -7.17
N ARG A 85 -1.43 -15.41 -8.05
CA ARG A 85 -1.39 -16.43 -9.11
C ARG A 85 -1.36 -17.84 -8.51
N GLU A 86 -0.52 -18.08 -7.51
CA GLU A 86 -0.45 -19.37 -6.81
C GLU A 86 -1.76 -19.70 -6.11
N TYR A 87 -2.38 -18.71 -5.44
CA TYR A 87 -3.69 -18.89 -4.81
C TYR A 87 -4.76 -19.34 -5.79
N TYR A 88 -4.83 -18.77 -7.01
CA TYR A 88 -5.80 -19.20 -8.01
C TYR A 88 -5.55 -20.62 -8.49
N HIS A 89 -4.30 -21.05 -8.63
CA HIS A 89 -3.98 -22.46 -8.94
C HIS A 89 -4.38 -23.40 -7.81
N THR A 90 -4.10 -23.04 -6.56
CA THR A 90 -4.50 -23.83 -5.38
C THR A 90 -6.03 -23.89 -5.26
N LEU A 91 -6.73 -22.80 -5.54
CA LEU A 91 -8.19 -22.74 -5.46
C LEU A 91 -8.88 -23.74 -6.40
N GLU A 92 -8.30 -24.01 -7.57
CA GLU A 92 -8.85 -25.01 -8.50
C GLU A 92 -8.66 -26.45 -8.01
N GLN A 93 -7.58 -26.73 -7.29
CA GLN A 93 -7.18 -28.07 -6.86
C GLN A 93 -7.67 -28.42 -5.46
N ASP A 94 -7.65 -27.46 -4.53
CA ASP A 94 -7.78 -27.68 -3.10
C ASP A 94 -8.98 -26.96 -2.46
N ALA A 95 -9.95 -26.48 -3.25
CA ALA A 95 -11.13 -25.82 -2.70
C ALA A 95 -11.86 -26.74 -1.69
N GLY A 96 -12.10 -26.23 -0.48
CA GLY A 96 -12.76 -26.96 0.60
C GLY A 96 -11.85 -27.88 1.44
N ARG A 97 -10.59 -28.08 1.06
CA ARG A 97 -9.62 -28.80 1.91
C ARG A 97 -9.14 -27.90 3.04
N VAL A 98 -8.77 -28.52 4.15
CA VAL A 98 -8.16 -27.85 5.31
C VAL A 98 -6.72 -28.32 5.44
N TRP A 99 -5.79 -27.37 5.58
CA TRP A 99 -4.38 -27.66 5.81
C TRP A 99 -3.78 -26.72 6.86
N VAL A 100 -2.59 -27.04 7.34
CA VAL A 100 -1.81 -26.16 8.20
C VAL A 100 -0.90 -25.31 7.34
N GLN A 101 -0.93 -24.00 7.54
CA GLN A 101 -0.06 -23.05 6.88
C GLN A 101 0.62 -22.15 7.91
N ASN A 102 1.92 -21.95 7.76
CA ASN A 102 2.68 -21.02 8.57
C ASN A 102 2.51 -19.61 8.03
N PHE A 103 2.13 -18.68 8.91
CA PHE A 103 2.04 -17.25 8.61
C PHE A 103 3.06 -16.47 9.43
N PRO A 104 3.64 -15.41 8.87
CA PRO A 104 4.50 -14.49 9.62
C PRO A 104 3.68 -13.69 10.64
N GLU A 105 4.38 -12.97 11.50
CA GLU A 105 3.79 -11.94 12.35
C GLU A 105 3.11 -10.88 11.48
N MET A 106 1.89 -10.49 11.85
CA MET A 106 1.09 -9.51 11.11
C MET A 106 0.68 -8.36 12.02
N TRP A 107 0.53 -7.19 11.45
CA TRP A 107 -0.11 -6.05 12.08
C TRP A 107 -1.51 -5.89 11.51
N ARG A 108 -2.47 -5.66 12.40
CA ARG A 108 -3.86 -5.43 12.04
C ARG A 108 -4.34 -4.10 12.57
N LEU A 109 -4.65 -3.16 11.68
CA LEU A 109 -5.35 -1.94 12.04
C LEU A 109 -6.83 -2.27 12.23
N VAL A 110 -7.34 -2.05 13.43
CA VAL A 110 -8.73 -2.35 13.82
C VAL A 110 -9.62 -1.20 13.39
N LEU A 111 -10.62 -1.50 12.57
CA LEU A 111 -11.62 -0.55 12.13
C LEU A 111 -12.94 -0.92 12.81
N SER A 112 -13.21 -0.30 13.96
CA SER A 112 -14.41 -0.53 14.73
C SER A 112 -15.67 -0.19 13.93
N GLN A 113 -16.76 -0.92 14.20
CA GLN A 113 -18.09 -0.60 13.67
C GLN A 113 -18.81 0.49 14.48
N GLU A 114 -18.30 0.82 15.65
CA GLU A 114 -18.85 1.86 16.51
C GLU A 114 -18.73 3.24 15.86
N GLU A 115 -19.76 4.04 15.95
CA GLU A 115 -19.86 5.34 15.30
C GLU A 115 -18.80 6.32 15.81
N GLU A 116 -18.50 6.28 17.10
CA GLU A 116 -17.45 7.11 17.72
C GLU A 116 -16.07 6.81 17.16
N ALA A 117 -15.73 5.53 17.02
CA ALA A 117 -14.44 5.12 16.45
C ALA A 117 -14.35 5.43 14.94
N ARG A 118 -15.47 5.35 14.21
CA ARG A 118 -15.49 5.76 12.79
C ARG A 118 -15.20 7.25 12.59
N ASN A 119 -15.55 8.06 13.56
CA ASN A 119 -15.38 9.52 13.52
C ASN A 119 -14.06 9.99 14.17
N ASP A 120 -13.23 9.09 14.68
CA ASP A 120 -11.90 9.43 15.22
C ASP A 120 -10.97 9.92 14.10
N PRO A 121 -10.54 11.21 14.11
CA PRO A 121 -9.68 11.76 13.07
C PRO A 121 -8.31 11.07 13.00
N ALA A 122 -7.79 10.60 14.14
CA ALA A 122 -6.50 9.92 14.21
C ALA A 122 -6.57 8.56 13.50
N LEU A 123 -7.62 7.77 13.77
CA LEU A 123 -7.88 6.50 13.11
C LEU A 123 -8.12 6.68 11.60
N GLN A 124 -8.84 7.74 11.19
CA GLN A 124 -9.07 8.01 9.77
C GLN A 124 -7.78 8.40 9.03
N ALA A 125 -6.92 9.20 9.65
CA ALA A 125 -5.62 9.54 9.08
C ALA A 125 -4.71 8.31 8.95
N GLU A 126 -4.67 7.47 9.98
CA GLU A 126 -3.92 6.22 9.97
C GLU A 126 -4.44 5.24 8.91
N LYS A 127 -5.76 5.08 8.82
CA LYS A 127 -6.40 4.28 7.77
C LYS A 127 -6.02 4.77 6.37
N ALA A 128 -6.00 6.07 6.13
CA ALA A 128 -5.61 6.63 4.84
C ALA A 128 -4.14 6.29 4.51
N GLU A 129 -3.22 6.43 5.47
CA GLU A 129 -1.82 6.05 5.32
C GLU A 129 -1.65 4.56 4.98
N TRP A 130 -2.39 3.68 5.67
CA TRP A 130 -2.35 2.25 5.40
C TRP A 130 -2.90 1.90 4.01
N LEU A 131 -3.99 2.55 3.57
CA LEU A 131 -4.57 2.31 2.25
C LEU A 131 -3.64 2.70 1.09
N GLU A 132 -2.78 3.71 1.28
CA GLU A 132 -1.74 4.04 0.30
C GLU A 132 -0.69 2.93 0.12
N CYS A 133 -0.61 2.00 1.06
CA CYS A 133 0.31 0.86 1.02
C CYS A 133 -0.27 -0.39 0.34
N MET A 134 -1.45 -0.31 -0.27
CA MET A 134 -1.98 -1.42 -1.05
C MET A 134 -1.08 -1.72 -2.26
N PRO A 135 -0.94 -2.98 -2.68
CA PRO A 135 -1.60 -4.20 -2.19
C PRO A 135 -0.87 -4.93 -1.05
N ALA A 136 0.19 -4.35 -0.47
CA ALA A 136 0.88 -4.95 0.69
C ALA A 136 -0.04 -4.99 1.92
N VAL A 137 -0.84 -3.95 2.10
CA VAL A 137 -1.95 -3.90 3.05
C VAL A 137 -3.21 -4.49 2.39
N ARG A 138 -3.96 -5.30 3.12
CA ARG A 138 -5.18 -5.95 2.63
C ARG A 138 -6.32 -5.80 3.62
N TRP A 139 -7.54 -5.73 3.11
CA TRP A 139 -8.74 -5.83 3.93
C TRP A 139 -8.85 -7.22 4.56
N VAL A 140 -9.25 -7.26 5.82
CA VAL A 140 -9.49 -8.47 6.57
C VAL A 140 -10.75 -8.33 7.41
N SER A 141 -11.49 -9.44 7.55
CA SER A 141 -12.56 -9.57 8.52
C SER A 141 -12.15 -10.61 9.56
N ARG A 142 -12.37 -10.32 10.83
CA ARG A 142 -12.15 -11.24 11.93
C ARG A 142 -13.51 -11.61 12.54
N LEU A 143 -13.73 -12.90 12.71
CA LEU A 143 -14.85 -13.42 13.47
C LEU A 143 -14.32 -13.84 14.86
N PRO A 144 -14.59 -13.08 15.91
CA PRO A 144 -14.17 -13.45 17.26
C PRO A 144 -14.80 -14.78 17.69
N SER A 145 -14.06 -15.61 18.45
CA SER A 145 -14.55 -16.92 18.91
C SER A 145 -15.87 -16.82 19.71
N ARG A 146 -16.04 -15.73 20.49
CA ARG A 146 -17.25 -15.46 21.29
C ARG A 146 -18.54 -15.33 20.46
N VAL A 147 -18.43 -15.00 19.15
CA VAL A 147 -19.59 -14.79 18.27
C VAL A 147 -19.78 -15.93 17.26
N MET A 148 -18.98 -16.99 17.33
CA MET A 148 -19.07 -18.13 16.40
C MET A 148 -20.46 -18.75 16.37
N GLU A 149 -21.11 -18.95 17.54
CA GLU A 149 -22.47 -19.51 17.61
C GLU A 149 -23.50 -18.56 17.00
N GLN A 150 -23.35 -17.26 17.19
CA GLN A 150 -24.22 -16.24 16.59
C GLN A 150 -24.06 -16.21 15.06
N PHE A 151 -22.85 -16.34 14.58
CA PHE A 151 -22.56 -16.43 13.15
C PHE A 151 -23.17 -17.70 12.53
N ARG A 152 -23.17 -18.83 13.25
CA ARG A 152 -23.82 -20.08 12.85
C ARG A 152 -25.32 -19.93 12.60
N VAL A 153 -26.00 -19.05 13.34
CA VAL A 153 -27.43 -18.77 13.18
C VAL A 153 -27.70 -17.52 12.30
N GLY A 154 -26.72 -17.08 11.54
CA GLY A 154 -26.86 -16.01 10.55
C GLY A 154 -26.77 -14.58 11.11
N ARG A 155 -26.31 -14.42 12.35
CA ARG A 155 -26.00 -13.10 12.91
C ARG A 155 -24.52 -12.77 12.62
N ASN A 156 -24.29 -11.81 11.74
CA ASN A 156 -22.97 -11.45 11.27
C ASN A 156 -22.39 -10.32 12.11
N GLU A 157 -21.73 -10.65 13.21
CA GLU A 157 -20.89 -9.73 13.96
C GLU A 157 -19.42 -10.06 13.67
N TYR A 158 -18.80 -9.32 12.79
CA TYR A 158 -17.37 -9.45 12.50
C TYR A 158 -16.67 -8.08 12.51
N ASP A 159 -15.46 -8.08 13.01
CA ASP A 159 -14.60 -6.90 12.99
C ASP A 159 -13.93 -6.77 11.64
N TYR A 160 -13.92 -5.55 11.11
CA TYR A 160 -13.13 -5.21 9.92
C TYR A 160 -11.77 -4.63 10.32
N GLY A 161 -10.83 -4.77 9.42
CA GLY A 161 -9.52 -4.16 9.60
C GLY A 161 -8.70 -4.21 8.34
N LEU A 162 -7.51 -3.62 8.45
CA LEU A 162 -6.46 -3.73 7.46
C LEU A 162 -5.34 -4.60 8.04
N LEU A 163 -4.79 -5.48 7.23
CA LEU A 163 -3.77 -6.45 7.62
C LEU A 163 -2.53 -6.31 6.75
N VAL A 164 -1.36 -6.37 7.37
CA VAL A 164 -0.07 -6.31 6.69
C VAL A 164 0.95 -7.19 7.43
N GLU A 165 1.90 -7.80 6.70
CA GLU A 165 3.03 -8.45 7.35
C GLU A 165 3.86 -7.43 8.14
N ALA A 166 4.25 -7.78 9.37
CA ALA A 166 4.96 -6.87 10.27
C ALA A 166 6.27 -6.33 9.65
N ASP A 167 7.00 -7.17 8.92
CA ASP A 167 8.20 -6.74 8.21
C ASP A 167 7.91 -5.77 7.06
N ALA A 168 6.84 -5.99 6.33
CA ALA A 168 6.40 -5.07 5.29
C ALA A 168 5.95 -3.74 5.90
N ALA A 169 5.21 -3.76 7.01
CA ALA A 169 4.81 -2.56 7.75
C ALA A 169 6.02 -1.71 8.17
N ARG A 170 7.05 -2.32 8.75
CA ARG A 170 8.29 -1.64 9.15
C ARG A 170 9.01 -1.03 7.94
N GLN A 171 9.13 -1.76 6.83
CA GLN A 171 9.76 -1.27 5.60
C GLN A 171 8.99 -0.11 4.96
N LEU A 172 7.67 -0.07 5.12
CA LEU A 172 6.80 1.00 4.63
C LEU A 172 6.73 2.20 5.58
N GLY A 173 7.34 2.11 6.77
CA GLY A 173 7.34 3.16 7.79
C GLY A 173 6.02 3.28 8.54
N LEU A 174 5.14 2.28 8.45
CA LEU A 174 3.92 2.24 9.24
C LEU A 174 4.25 2.14 10.73
N ARG A 175 3.46 2.80 11.57
CA ARG A 175 3.68 2.83 13.01
C ARG A 175 2.71 1.88 13.71
N ARG A 176 3.15 1.34 14.84
CA ARG A 176 2.28 0.59 15.73
C ARG A 176 1.69 1.55 16.76
N THR A 177 0.43 1.85 16.61
CA THR A 177 -0.38 2.71 17.50
C THR A 177 -1.28 1.85 18.38
N ASP A 178 -2.08 2.49 19.23
CA ASP A 178 -3.10 1.81 20.04
C ASP A 178 -4.23 1.19 19.20
N HIS A 179 -4.38 1.62 17.94
CA HIS A 179 -5.33 1.03 16.98
C HIS A 179 -4.80 -0.23 16.29
N VAL A 180 -3.53 -0.58 16.49
CA VAL A 180 -2.85 -1.68 15.79
C VAL A 180 -2.65 -2.88 16.71
N GLU A 181 -3.36 -3.95 16.42
CA GLU A 181 -3.18 -5.25 17.07
C GLU A 181 -2.04 -6.03 16.41
N LEU A 182 -1.33 -6.80 17.25
CA LEU A 182 -0.38 -7.80 16.78
C LEU A 182 -1.09 -9.13 16.60
N VAL A 183 -1.01 -9.69 15.40
CA VAL A 183 -1.40 -11.06 15.11
C VAL A 183 -0.12 -11.89 15.09
N CYS A 184 0.01 -12.81 16.05
CA CYS A 184 1.21 -13.63 16.20
C CYS A 184 1.46 -14.46 14.94
N GLY A 185 2.72 -14.61 14.55
CA GLY A 185 3.12 -15.58 13.56
C GLY A 185 2.99 -17.00 14.09
N GLY A 186 2.88 -17.97 13.20
CA GLY A 186 2.79 -19.37 13.57
C GLY A 186 1.98 -20.21 12.58
N ASP A 187 1.61 -21.39 13.01
CA ASP A 187 0.84 -22.36 12.23
C ASP A 187 -0.66 -22.13 12.41
N TYR A 188 -1.35 -21.96 11.30
CA TYR A 188 -2.78 -21.74 11.25
C TYR A 188 -3.48 -22.80 10.41
N LEU A 189 -4.65 -23.24 10.85
CA LEU A 189 -5.55 -24.01 10.00
C LEU A 189 -6.12 -23.10 8.92
N THR A 190 -5.92 -23.49 7.69
CA THR A 190 -6.25 -22.68 6.51
C THR A 190 -7.12 -23.51 5.57
N THR A 191 -8.00 -22.82 4.88
CA THR A 191 -8.82 -23.38 3.80
C THR A 191 -9.15 -22.31 2.79
N VAL A 192 -9.53 -22.71 1.59
CA VAL A 192 -9.97 -21.81 0.53
C VAL A 192 -11.30 -22.29 -0.05
N TRP A 193 -12.15 -21.37 -0.46
CA TRP A 193 -13.40 -21.66 -1.14
C TRP A 193 -13.52 -20.91 -2.44
N LYS A 194 -14.09 -21.56 -3.42
CA LYS A 194 -14.50 -20.93 -4.67
C LYS A 194 -15.93 -20.43 -4.50
N LYS A 195 -16.09 -19.11 -4.36
CA LYS A 195 -17.39 -18.47 -4.29
C LYS A 195 -17.48 -17.38 -5.36
N ASP A 196 -18.63 -17.21 -5.98
CA ASP A 196 -18.84 -16.08 -6.87
C ASP A 196 -18.92 -14.77 -6.06
N TYR A 197 -18.62 -13.64 -6.69
CA TYR A 197 -18.65 -12.32 -6.03
C TYR A 197 -20.04 -11.89 -5.53
N ARG A 198 -21.08 -12.65 -5.84
CA ARG A 198 -22.46 -12.38 -5.44
C ARG A 198 -22.88 -13.18 -4.21
N GLY A 199 -22.11 -14.22 -3.85
CA GLY A 199 -22.37 -15.03 -2.67
C GLY A 199 -21.97 -14.34 -1.38
N SER A 200 -22.87 -14.30 -0.37
CA SER A 200 -22.51 -13.86 0.98
C SER A 200 -21.59 -14.88 1.65
N PHE A 201 -20.63 -14.39 2.44
CA PHE A 201 -19.83 -15.25 3.32
C PHE A 201 -20.74 -15.71 4.47
N GLY A 202 -20.91 -17.01 4.62
CA GLY A 202 -21.80 -17.60 5.60
C GLY A 202 -21.18 -18.80 6.32
N TRP A 203 -21.96 -19.44 7.21
CA TRP A 203 -21.51 -20.59 7.99
C TRP A 203 -21.05 -21.74 7.12
N ASP A 204 -21.73 -22.02 6.02
CA ASP A 204 -21.36 -23.05 5.03
C ASP A 204 -19.92 -22.94 4.54
N SER A 205 -19.38 -21.70 4.55
CA SER A 205 -17.98 -21.44 4.21
C SER A 205 -17.01 -21.80 5.33
N LEU A 206 -17.44 -21.87 6.57
CA LEU A 206 -16.62 -22.15 7.76
C LEU A 206 -16.81 -23.56 8.33
N GLU A 207 -17.87 -24.25 7.96
CA GLU A 207 -18.27 -25.53 8.58
C GLU A 207 -17.15 -26.57 8.59
N THR A 208 -16.49 -26.76 7.44
CA THR A 208 -15.38 -27.72 7.31
C THR A 208 -14.20 -27.34 8.20
N LEU A 209 -13.83 -26.04 8.24
CA LEU A 209 -12.75 -25.55 9.09
C LEU A 209 -13.10 -25.70 10.57
N HIS A 210 -14.33 -25.36 10.96
CA HIS A 210 -14.80 -25.47 12.33
C HIS A 210 -14.83 -26.95 12.80
N ALA A 211 -15.29 -27.86 11.96
CA ALA A 211 -15.27 -29.29 12.25
C ALA A 211 -13.83 -29.82 12.48
N GLU A 212 -12.85 -29.34 11.72
CA GLU A 212 -11.46 -29.73 11.90
C GLU A 212 -10.85 -29.14 13.19
N ILE A 213 -11.22 -27.90 13.56
CA ILE A 213 -10.83 -27.28 14.85
C ILE A 213 -11.33 -28.13 16.02
N LEU A 214 -12.58 -28.60 15.98
CA LEU A 214 -13.17 -29.42 17.06
C LEU A 214 -12.58 -30.84 17.14
N ARG A 215 -11.97 -31.34 16.05
CA ARG A 215 -11.36 -32.67 16.01
C ARG A 215 -9.97 -32.69 16.62
N ARG A 216 -9.27 -31.56 16.66
CA ARG A 216 -7.88 -31.44 17.18
C ARG A 216 -7.86 -31.00 18.65
#